data_90dfd7980c4f22eb674b4f950dfd9098
#
_entry.id   90dfd7980c4f22eb674b4f950dfd9098
#
_cell.length_a   1.000
_cell.length_b   1.000
_cell.length_c   1.000
_cell.angle_alpha   90.00
_cell.angle_beta   90.00
_cell.angle_gamma   90.00
#
_symmetry.space_group_name_H-M   'P 1'
#
loop_
_entity.id
_entity.type
_entity.pdbx_description
1 polymer ?
#
loop_
_entity_poly.entity_id
_entity_poly.type
_entity_poly.pdbx_seq_one_letter_code
_entity_poly.pdbx_strand_id
1 'polypeptide(L)'
;MMWWCALACLLLAGCRAHDGYSVRDGVVVFDEPAREPGQQSVLGFRCAPIDTVRVGFIGLGMRGPGAVERFTHLDGVEIRALCDLYPERVASAQEILVRRGLPEAASYSGEEGWKELCRRDDIDLVYIATPWQLHTPMAVYAMEQGRHVALEVPAAMTLEECWQLVNTAERTQRHCMMLENCVYDFFELTTLHMAQLGLFGEILHVEGSYIHNLEEFWDYYQGNWRLDFNQKNRGDVYATHGLGPACQLLDIHRGDRMSYLVAMDTKSVNGLKLAREKMGAKTFANADHTLTLIRTEQGRTIHLQHNVYTPRPYSRMYQLTGTEGFANKYPVEGYAFRPEQLAGSGIPDHENLSAHGFVPEEVKEQLMARYRHPILLEVEEKAREVGGHGGMDFIMDY
;
A
#
# COMPACT_ATOMS: atom_id res chain seq x y z
N MET A 1 75.17 3.03 -17.38
CA MET A 1 74.40 3.95 -16.55
C MET A 1 72.96 3.87 -17.02
N MET A 2 72.16 3.04 -16.35
CA MET A 2 70.72 2.87 -16.61
C MET A 2 69.93 3.61 -15.52
N TRP A 3 69.13 4.58 -15.96
CA TRP A 3 68.20 5.30 -15.07
C TRP A 3 66.87 4.57 -15.06
N TRP A 4 66.48 4.12 -13.91
CA TRP A 4 65.11 3.59 -13.63
C TRP A 4 64.22 4.76 -13.21
N CYS A 5 63.23 5.09 -14.02
CA CYS A 5 62.12 5.96 -13.61
C CYS A 5 61.04 5.07 -12.94
N ALA A 6 60.92 5.18 -11.63
CA ALA A 6 59.80 4.60 -10.91
C ALA A 6 58.56 5.53 -11.08
N LEU A 7 57.57 5.04 -11.81
CA LEU A 7 56.27 5.69 -11.95
C LEU A 7 55.43 5.33 -10.73
N ALA A 8 55.33 6.26 -9.80
CA ALA A 8 54.41 6.14 -8.64
C ALA A 8 52.97 6.43 -9.12
N CYS A 9 52.17 5.38 -9.32
CA CYS A 9 50.71 5.52 -9.46
C CYS A 9 50.12 5.93 -8.12
N LEU A 10 49.85 7.21 -7.93
CA LEU A 10 48.97 7.74 -6.88
C LEU A 10 47.56 7.30 -7.23
N LEU A 11 47.09 6.25 -6.59
CA LEU A 11 45.68 5.94 -6.48
C LEU A 11 45.00 7.03 -5.61
N LEU A 12 44.47 8.05 -6.28
CA LEU A 12 43.50 8.95 -5.70
C LEU A 12 42.24 8.12 -5.43
N ALA A 13 42.14 7.53 -4.25
CA ALA A 13 40.89 7.08 -3.67
C ALA A 13 40.06 8.35 -3.43
N GLY A 14 39.31 8.77 -4.43
CA GLY A 14 38.29 9.78 -4.25
C GLY A 14 37.29 9.22 -3.25
N CYS A 15 37.18 9.87 -2.09
CA CYS A 15 36.00 9.70 -1.22
C CYS A 15 34.75 10.10 -2.01
N ARG A 16 34.15 9.14 -2.74
CA ARG A 16 32.75 9.29 -3.15
C ARG A 16 31.95 9.28 -1.88
N ALA A 17 31.08 10.29 -1.70
CA ALA A 17 30.03 10.22 -0.72
C ALA A 17 29.37 8.85 -0.86
N HIS A 18 29.23 8.11 0.23
CA HIS A 18 28.64 6.78 0.24
C HIS A 18 27.15 6.98 -0.06
N ASP A 19 26.70 6.62 -1.26
CA ASP A 19 25.31 6.80 -1.70
C ASP A 19 24.35 5.80 -1.00
N GLY A 20 24.76 5.23 0.15
CA GLY A 20 23.97 4.27 0.92
C GLY A 20 23.78 2.92 0.26
N TYR A 21 24.59 2.59 -0.77
CA TYR A 21 24.58 1.29 -1.44
C TYR A 21 25.97 0.84 -1.87
N SER A 22 26.10 -0.46 -2.08
CA SER A 22 27.26 -1.09 -2.70
C SER A 22 26.83 -1.88 -3.95
N VAL A 23 27.78 -2.23 -4.82
CA VAL A 23 27.52 -3.14 -5.95
C VAL A 23 28.30 -4.42 -5.71
N ARG A 24 27.60 -5.56 -5.61
CA ARG A 24 28.19 -6.89 -5.42
C ARG A 24 27.70 -7.81 -6.53
N ASP A 25 28.61 -8.36 -7.29
CA ASP A 25 28.32 -9.26 -8.41
C ASP A 25 27.28 -8.71 -9.42
N GLY A 26 27.34 -7.39 -9.66
CA GLY A 26 26.40 -6.70 -10.54
C GLY A 26 25.03 -6.34 -9.92
N VAL A 27 24.83 -6.63 -8.63
CA VAL A 27 23.62 -6.31 -7.89
C VAL A 27 23.87 -5.09 -7.01
N VAL A 28 22.95 -4.11 -7.07
CA VAL A 28 22.93 -2.97 -6.15
C VAL A 28 22.38 -3.46 -4.80
N VAL A 29 23.16 -3.27 -3.74
CA VAL A 29 22.80 -3.67 -2.37
C VAL A 29 22.78 -2.42 -1.51
N PHE A 30 21.63 -2.09 -0.97
CA PHE A 30 21.45 -0.97 -0.04
C PHE A 30 21.89 -1.38 1.37
N ASP A 31 22.48 -0.43 2.09
CA ASP A 31 22.87 -0.64 3.47
C ASP A 31 21.63 -0.61 4.40
N GLU A 32 21.52 -1.60 5.26
CA GLU A 32 20.52 -1.59 6.33
C GLU A 32 21.01 -0.71 7.49
N PRO A 33 20.19 0.20 8.02
CA PRO A 33 20.59 0.98 9.18
C PRO A 33 20.77 0.07 10.41
N ALA A 34 21.75 0.42 11.24
CA ALA A 34 21.93 -0.26 12.51
C ALA A 34 20.71 -0.05 13.40
N ARG A 35 20.27 -1.11 14.08
CA ARG A 35 19.21 -1.01 15.08
C ARG A 35 19.74 -0.44 16.39
N GLU A 36 18.94 0.43 17.01
CA GLU A 36 19.28 1.02 18.30
C GLU A 36 19.18 -0.03 19.42
N PRO A 37 20.02 0.07 20.48
CA PRO A 37 19.91 -0.80 21.65
C PRO A 37 18.52 -0.70 22.29
N GLY A 38 17.88 -1.85 22.51
CA GLY A 38 16.55 -1.93 23.13
C GLY A 38 15.37 -1.79 22.15
N GLN A 39 15.62 -1.55 20.86
CA GLN A 39 14.60 -1.57 19.83
C GLN A 39 14.00 -2.97 19.68
N GLN A 40 12.68 -3.08 19.78
CA GLN A 40 11.95 -4.35 19.71
C GLN A 40 11.17 -4.46 18.41
N SER A 41 11.25 -5.62 17.76
CA SER A 41 10.50 -5.87 16.53
C SER A 41 9.00 -5.69 16.76
N VAL A 42 8.34 -5.05 15.80
CA VAL A 42 6.87 -4.93 15.74
C VAL A 42 6.22 -6.01 14.88
N LEU A 43 6.98 -6.98 14.39
CA LEU A 43 6.40 -8.15 13.73
C LEU A 43 5.57 -8.95 14.74
N GLY A 44 4.25 -9.03 14.48
CA GLY A 44 3.31 -9.67 15.42
C GLY A 44 3.04 -8.86 16.69
N PHE A 45 3.44 -7.60 16.75
CA PHE A 45 3.15 -6.70 17.86
C PHE A 45 1.65 -6.60 18.13
N ARG A 46 1.28 -6.62 19.40
CA ARG A 46 -0.08 -6.43 19.89
C ARG A 46 -0.06 -5.46 21.05
N CYS A 47 -0.92 -4.47 21.03
CA CYS A 47 -1.18 -3.62 22.20
C CYS A 47 -2.33 -4.20 23.05
N ALA A 48 -2.51 -3.66 24.26
CA ALA A 48 -3.71 -3.95 25.04
C ALA A 48 -4.95 -3.49 24.27
N PRO A 49 -6.08 -4.24 24.34
CA PRO A 49 -7.35 -3.81 23.76
C PRO A 49 -7.77 -2.43 24.26
N ILE A 50 -8.32 -1.61 23.37
CA ILE A 50 -8.87 -0.29 23.66
C ILE A 50 -10.38 -0.38 23.42
N ASP A 51 -11.18 -0.19 24.47
CA ASP A 51 -12.64 -0.32 24.39
C ASP A 51 -13.28 0.71 23.43
N THR A 52 -12.74 1.92 23.39
CA THR A 52 -13.15 2.98 22.47
C THR A 52 -11.91 3.65 21.89
N VAL A 53 -11.66 3.46 20.61
CA VAL A 53 -10.53 4.05 19.91
C VAL A 53 -10.85 5.51 19.59
N ARG A 54 -10.08 6.43 20.15
CA ARG A 54 -10.22 7.88 19.95
C ARG A 54 -9.32 8.33 18.80
N VAL A 55 -9.94 8.83 17.73
CA VAL A 55 -9.25 9.09 16.47
C VAL A 55 -9.11 10.58 16.20
N GLY A 56 -7.92 10.99 15.76
CA GLY A 56 -7.64 12.29 15.16
C GLY A 56 -7.31 12.15 13.67
N PHE A 57 -7.93 12.95 12.82
CA PHE A 57 -7.70 12.96 11.37
C PHE A 57 -6.81 14.12 10.94
N ILE A 58 -5.79 13.85 10.14
CA ILE A 58 -4.90 14.85 9.55
C ILE A 58 -4.95 14.72 8.03
N GLY A 59 -5.39 15.78 7.34
CA GLY A 59 -5.59 15.79 5.90
C GLY A 59 -7.04 15.50 5.52
N LEU A 60 -7.79 16.57 5.24
CA LEU A 60 -9.22 16.54 4.92
C LEU A 60 -9.46 17.03 3.48
N GLY A 61 -8.53 16.67 2.60
CA GLY A 61 -8.63 16.94 1.17
C GLY A 61 -9.43 15.88 0.43
N MET A 62 -8.76 15.14 -0.46
CA MET A 62 -9.43 14.20 -1.38
C MET A 62 -9.92 12.92 -0.67
N ARG A 63 -9.08 12.27 0.16
CA ARG A 63 -9.36 10.99 0.83
C ARG A 63 -9.99 11.15 2.23
N GLY A 64 -9.52 12.16 2.97
CA GLY A 64 -9.88 12.35 4.38
C GLY A 64 -11.37 12.46 4.68
N PRO A 65 -12.17 13.25 3.96
CA PRO A 65 -13.62 13.35 4.21
C PRO A 65 -14.35 12.01 4.10
N GLY A 66 -13.97 11.19 3.11
CA GLY A 66 -14.51 9.84 2.95
C GLY A 66 -14.15 8.92 4.11
N ALA A 67 -12.92 9.03 4.65
CA ALA A 67 -12.51 8.30 5.83
C ALA A 67 -13.29 8.75 7.08
N VAL A 68 -13.41 10.06 7.30
CA VAL A 68 -14.24 10.60 8.39
C VAL A 68 -15.67 10.06 8.32
N GLU A 69 -16.30 10.08 7.14
CA GLU A 69 -17.67 9.53 6.96
C GLU A 69 -17.73 8.04 7.34
N ARG A 70 -16.79 7.20 6.82
CA ARG A 70 -16.76 5.77 7.11
C ARG A 70 -16.58 5.47 8.60
N PHE A 71 -15.70 6.22 9.28
CA PHE A 71 -15.47 6.05 10.72
C PHE A 71 -16.70 6.38 11.57
N THR A 72 -17.64 7.22 11.09
CA THR A 72 -18.92 7.44 11.78
C THR A 72 -19.84 6.21 11.81
N HIS A 73 -19.50 5.18 11.05
CA HIS A 73 -20.23 3.92 10.98
C HIS A 73 -19.57 2.76 11.75
N LEU A 74 -18.40 3.01 12.36
CA LEU A 74 -17.67 2.01 13.16
C LEU A 74 -18.08 2.08 14.62
N ASP A 75 -18.39 0.92 15.20
CA ASP A 75 -18.63 0.79 16.62
C ASP A 75 -17.30 0.86 17.40
N GLY A 76 -17.35 1.37 18.61
CA GLY A 76 -16.14 1.48 19.46
C GLY A 76 -15.12 2.53 18.97
N VAL A 77 -15.57 3.52 18.18
CA VAL A 77 -14.73 4.62 17.67
C VAL A 77 -15.32 5.97 18.05
N GLU A 78 -14.47 6.91 18.44
CA GLU A 78 -14.83 8.31 18.66
C GLU A 78 -13.90 9.24 17.88
N ILE A 79 -14.46 10.13 17.06
CA ILE A 79 -13.68 11.14 16.34
C ILE A 79 -13.47 12.34 17.27
N ARG A 80 -12.23 12.54 17.72
CA ARG A 80 -11.85 13.55 18.73
C ARG A 80 -11.26 14.82 18.15
N ALA A 81 -10.62 14.73 16.99
CA ALA A 81 -9.98 15.89 16.38
C ALA A 81 -9.93 15.79 14.86
N LEU A 82 -10.04 16.94 14.20
CA LEU A 82 -9.96 17.12 12.77
C LEU A 82 -8.91 18.18 12.45
N CYS A 83 -8.01 17.92 11.51
CA CYS A 83 -6.94 18.81 11.12
C CYS A 83 -6.72 18.86 9.61
N ASP A 84 -6.60 20.04 9.06
CA ASP A 84 -6.12 20.28 7.69
C ASP A 84 -5.35 21.60 7.65
N LEU A 85 -4.54 21.80 6.61
CA LEU A 85 -3.89 23.09 6.37
C LEU A 85 -4.93 24.24 6.24
N TYR A 86 -6.08 23.92 5.66
CA TYR A 86 -7.15 24.86 5.32
C TYR A 86 -8.34 24.71 6.28
N PRO A 87 -8.71 25.79 7.04
CA PRO A 87 -9.79 25.72 8.01
C PRO A 87 -11.17 25.40 7.41
N GLU A 88 -11.41 25.75 6.15
CA GLU A 88 -12.66 25.43 5.45
C GLU A 88 -12.86 23.93 5.24
N ARG A 89 -11.78 23.15 5.09
CA ARG A 89 -11.85 21.69 5.00
C ARG A 89 -12.19 21.05 6.35
N VAL A 90 -11.64 21.62 7.42
CA VAL A 90 -11.99 21.22 8.79
C VAL A 90 -13.47 21.47 9.06
N ALA A 91 -13.98 22.65 8.69
CA ALA A 91 -15.40 22.98 8.81
C ALA A 91 -16.30 22.01 8.01
N SER A 92 -15.93 21.70 6.76
CA SER A 92 -16.68 20.73 5.95
C SER A 92 -16.68 19.31 6.55
N ALA A 93 -15.59 18.90 7.19
CA ALA A 93 -15.52 17.61 7.89
C ALA A 93 -16.34 17.61 9.19
N GLN A 94 -16.44 18.72 9.91
CA GLN A 94 -17.34 18.87 11.04
C GLN A 94 -18.81 18.69 10.63
N GLU A 95 -19.20 19.20 9.44
CA GLU A 95 -20.56 18.99 8.95
C GLU A 95 -20.91 17.52 8.76
N ILE A 96 -19.93 16.65 8.50
CA ILE A 96 -20.13 15.20 8.45
C ILE A 96 -20.61 14.70 9.83
N LEU A 97 -19.90 15.09 10.90
CA LEU A 97 -20.26 14.69 12.25
C LEU A 97 -21.64 15.18 12.64
N VAL A 98 -21.96 16.46 12.34
CA VAL A 98 -23.25 17.07 12.62
C VAL A 98 -24.38 16.32 11.91
N ARG A 99 -24.24 16.01 10.62
CA ARG A 99 -25.24 15.25 9.86
C ARG A 99 -25.49 13.86 10.44
N ARG A 100 -24.47 13.28 11.08
CA ARG A 100 -24.54 11.96 11.75
C ARG A 100 -25.02 12.05 13.20
N GLY A 101 -25.29 13.25 13.70
CA GLY A 101 -25.70 13.45 15.10
C GLY A 101 -24.60 13.18 16.12
N LEU A 102 -23.34 13.23 15.69
CA LEU A 102 -22.17 13.01 16.53
C LEU A 102 -21.68 14.34 17.14
N PRO A 103 -20.99 14.30 18.29
CA PRO A 103 -20.36 15.48 18.85
C PRO A 103 -19.34 16.12 17.89
N GLU A 104 -19.22 17.44 17.97
CA GLU A 104 -18.15 18.15 17.27
C GLU A 104 -16.78 17.70 17.80
N ALA A 105 -15.85 17.50 16.87
CA ALA A 105 -14.45 17.22 17.19
C ALA A 105 -13.64 18.51 17.37
N ALA A 106 -12.52 18.46 18.08
CA ALA A 106 -11.61 19.59 18.16
C ALA A 106 -11.05 19.93 16.77
N SER A 107 -11.04 21.21 16.43
CA SER A 107 -10.61 21.71 15.10
C SER A 107 -9.21 22.30 15.18
N TYR A 108 -8.34 21.84 14.28
CA TYR A 108 -6.98 22.34 14.10
C TYR A 108 -6.75 22.73 12.65
N SER A 109 -6.00 23.80 12.40
CA SER A 109 -5.65 24.23 11.05
C SER A 109 -4.28 24.89 10.98
N GLY A 110 -3.79 25.09 9.74
CA GLY A 110 -2.49 25.68 9.49
C GLY A 110 -1.33 24.70 9.61
N GLU A 111 -0.11 25.21 9.41
CA GLU A 111 1.10 24.39 9.26
C GLU A 111 1.47 23.57 10.50
N GLU A 112 1.13 24.02 11.69
CA GLU A 112 1.50 23.38 12.97
C GLU A 112 0.32 22.66 13.65
N GLY A 113 -0.91 22.83 13.16
CA GLY A 113 -2.12 22.28 13.79
C GLY A 113 -2.09 20.76 13.97
N TRP A 114 -1.48 20.04 13.05
CA TRP A 114 -1.32 18.60 13.15
C TRP A 114 -0.43 18.15 14.32
N LYS A 115 0.57 18.97 14.71
CA LYS A 115 1.40 18.68 15.89
C LYS A 115 0.62 18.88 17.18
N GLU A 116 -0.25 19.90 17.23
CA GLU A 116 -1.13 20.12 18.36
C GLU A 116 -2.11 18.96 18.54
N LEU A 117 -2.69 18.47 17.45
CA LEU A 117 -3.54 17.28 17.43
C LEU A 117 -2.78 16.05 17.99
N CYS A 118 -1.57 15.78 17.52
CA CYS A 118 -0.79 14.62 17.96
C CYS A 118 -0.42 14.66 19.47
N ARG A 119 -0.32 15.85 20.07
CA ARG A 119 0.01 16.00 21.51
C ARG A 119 -1.18 15.76 22.45
N ARG A 120 -2.39 15.64 21.94
CA ARG A 120 -3.59 15.45 22.78
C ARG A 120 -3.58 14.09 23.47
N ASP A 121 -3.82 14.06 24.77
CA ASP A 121 -3.84 12.82 25.56
C ASP A 121 -5.13 11.98 25.35
N ASP A 122 -6.14 12.57 24.72
CA ASP A 122 -7.41 11.90 24.40
C ASP A 122 -7.48 11.42 22.95
N ILE A 123 -6.35 11.11 22.32
CA ILE A 123 -6.23 10.48 21.02
C ILE A 123 -5.39 9.21 21.15
N ASP A 124 -5.89 8.10 20.62
CA ASP A 124 -5.22 6.81 20.57
C ASP A 124 -4.63 6.55 19.17
N LEU A 125 -5.36 6.92 18.12
CA LEU A 125 -5.03 6.70 16.72
C LEU A 125 -5.03 8.00 15.93
N VAL A 126 -3.99 8.23 15.14
CA VAL A 126 -3.92 9.32 14.16
C VAL A 126 -4.06 8.75 12.76
N TYR A 127 -5.10 9.17 12.04
CA TYR A 127 -5.33 8.85 10.64
C TYR A 127 -4.73 9.95 9.76
N ILE A 128 -3.80 9.60 8.85
CA ILE A 128 -3.06 10.57 8.03
C ILE A 128 -3.41 10.37 6.56
N ALA A 129 -3.99 11.39 5.92
CA ALA A 129 -4.38 11.42 4.50
C ALA A 129 -3.91 12.70 3.80
N THR A 130 -2.68 13.09 4.06
CA THR A 130 -2.02 14.28 3.50
C THR A 130 -1.34 13.99 2.15
N PRO A 131 -0.74 14.97 1.47
CA PRO A 131 0.20 14.70 0.37
C PRO A 131 1.38 13.80 0.82
N TRP A 132 1.85 12.95 -0.08
CA TRP A 132 2.81 11.86 0.20
C TRP A 132 4.05 12.28 1.00
N GLN A 133 4.64 13.43 0.66
CA GLN A 133 5.85 13.95 1.32
C GLN A 133 5.65 14.27 2.81
N LEU A 134 4.42 14.34 3.30
CA LEU A 134 4.10 14.61 4.69
C LEU A 134 3.77 13.35 5.49
N HIS A 135 3.59 12.21 4.82
CA HIS A 135 3.20 10.95 5.43
C HIS A 135 4.18 10.51 6.52
N THR A 136 5.42 10.26 6.13
CA THR A 136 6.46 9.80 7.08
C THR A 136 6.74 10.80 8.21
N PRO A 137 6.98 12.10 7.96
CA PRO A 137 7.23 13.04 9.05
C PRO A 137 6.09 13.11 10.08
N MET A 138 4.84 13.10 9.61
CA MET A 138 3.67 13.15 10.50
C MET A 138 3.49 11.84 11.27
N ALA A 139 3.69 10.68 10.62
CA ALA A 139 3.58 9.38 11.26
C ALA A 139 4.66 9.18 12.35
N VAL A 140 5.90 9.54 12.06
CA VAL A 140 7.02 9.49 13.02
C VAL A 140 6.68 10.35 14.23
N TYR A 141 6.29 11.60 14.01
CA TYR A 141 5.94 12.50 15.10
C TYR A 141 4.76 11.97 15.94
N ALA A 142 3.70 11.48 15.31
CA ALA A 142 2.54 10.93 16.01
C ALA A 142 2.94 9.73 16.90
N MET A 143 3.76 8.80 16.37
CA MET A 143 4.26 7.67 17.16
C MET A 143 5.16 8.13 18.33
N GLU A 144 5.98 9.16 18.15
CA GLU A 144 6.80 9.76 19.22
C GLU A 144 5.96 10.44 20.31
N GLN A 145 4.76 10.94 19.95
CA GLN A 145 3.78 11.42 20.92
C GLN A 145 2.95 10.27 21.55
N GLY A 146 3.28 9.01 21.25
CA GLY A 146 2.62 7.82 21.82
C GLY A 146 1.31 7.43 21.14
N ARG A 147 1.04 7.91 19.93
CA ARG A 147 -0.18 7.56 19.15
C ARG A 147 0.09 6.39 18.22
N HIS A 148 -0.90 5.55 18.00
CA HIS A 148 -0.92 4.63 16.87
C HIS A 148 -1.19 5.42 15.58
N VAL A 149 -0.79 4.87 14.44
CA VAL A 149 -0.90 5.55 13.15
C VAL A 149 -1.58 4.64 12.12
N ALA A 150 -2.58 5.18 11.44
CA ALA A 150 -3.16 4.69 10.21
C ALA A 150 -2.81 5.69 9.09
N LEU A 151 -2.15 5.23 8.03
CA LEU A 151 -1.43 6.08 7.08
C LEU A 151 -1.81 5.74 5.65
N GLU A 152 -2.37 6.69 4.91
CA GLU A 152 -2.72 6.50 3.49
C GLU A 152 -1.49 6.15 2.64
N VAL A 153 -1.76 5.49 1.51
CA VAL A 153 -0.73 5.03 0.56
C VAL A 153 -0.15 6.16 -0.28
N PRO A 154 1.14 6.08 -0.62
CA PRO A 154 2.18 5.22 -0.05
C PRO A 154 2.65 5.73 1.30
N ALA A 155 3.04 4.84 2.20
CA ALA A 155 3.48 5.21 3.54
C ALA A 155 4.77 6.05 3.53
N ALA A 156 5.67 5.77 2.60
CA ALA A 156 6.98 6.39 2.46
C ALA A 156 7.35 6.60 0.99
N MET A 157 8.25 7.54 0.73
CA MET A 157 8.70 7.95 -0.60
C MET A 157 10.14 7.57 -0.89
N THR A 158 10.91 7.28 0.15
CA THR A 158 12.33 6.91 0.07
C THR A 158 12.61 5.70 0.95
N LEU A 159 13.74 5.03 0.69
CA LEU A 159 14.19 3.92 1.53
C LEU A 159 14.47 4.38 2.97
N GLU A 160 15.02 5.57 3.13
CA GLU A 160 15.28 6.16 4.44
C GLU A 160 13.97 6.37 5.22
N GLU A 161 12.92 6.89 4.59
CA GLU A 161 11.60 7.06 5.19
C GLU A 161 10.97 5.72 5.58
N CYS A 162 11.14 4.67 4.77
CA CYS A 162 10.72 3.32 5.15
C CYS A 162 11.38 2.87 6.46
N TRP A 163 12.69 3.07 6.58
CA TRP A 163 13.41 2.75 7.81
C TRP A 163 13.02 3.65 9.00
N GLN A 164 12.74 4.92 8.76
CA GLN A 164 12.24 5.82 9.82
C GLN A 164 10.92 5.32 10.40
N LEU A 165 9.97 4.90 9.57
CA LEU A 165 8.69 4.34 10.03
C LEU A 165 8.90 3.08 10.86
N VAL A 166 9.66 2.11 10.34
CA VAL A 166 9.92 0.84 11.04
C VAL A 166 10.65 1.09 12.37
N ASN A 167 11.76 1.84 12.34
CA ASN A 167 12.56 2.10 13.53
C ASN A 167 11.79 2.88 14.59
N THR A 168 10.93 3.82 14.18
CA THR A 168 10.09 4.58 15.12
C THR A 168 9.01 3.69 15.73
N ALA A 169 8.33 2.86 14.93
CA ALA A 169 7.34 1.91 15.43
C ALA A 169 7.96 0.94 16.45
N GLU A 170 9.16 0.40 16.15
CA GLU A 170 9.88 -0.51 17.03
C GLU A 170 10.40 0.19 18.32
N ARG A 171 10.84 1.43 18.24
CA ARG A 171 11.29 2.21 19.41
C ARG A 171 10.13 2.62 20.32
N THR A 172 9.02 3.04 19.74
CA THR A 172 7.85 3.56 20.46
C THR A 172 6.84 2.48 20.83
N GLN A 173 6.95 1.30 20.24
CA GLN A 173 5.97 0.21 20.36
C GLN A 173 4.55 0.72 20.05
N ARG A 174 4.41 1.35 18.87
CA ARG A 174 3.14 1.82 18.32
C ARG A 174 2.87 1.16 16.97
N HIS A 175 1.61 0.84 16.72
CA HIS A 175 1.19 0.41 15.39
C HIS A 175 1.39 1.55 14.39
N CYS A 176 1.91 1.20 13.23
CA CYS A 176 1.98 2.06 12.05
C CYS A 176 1.48 1.22 10.86
N MET A 177 0.22 1.39 10.51
CA MET A 177 -0.43 0.63 9.44
C MET A 177 -0.54 1.49 8.19
N MET A 178 0.00 1.01 7.08
CA MET A 178 -0.30 1.57 5.76
C MET A 178 -1.68 1.09 5.30
N LEU A 179 -2.53 2.02 4.92
CA LEU A 179 -3.91 1.78 4.53
C LEU A 179 -4.00 1.35 3.06
N GLU A 180 -3.51 0.13 2.77
CA GLU A 180 -3.58 -0.47 1.44
C GLU A 180 -4.93 -1.15 1.24
N ASN A 181 -5.88 -0.41 0.69
CA ASN A 181 -7.28 -0.83 0.58
C ASN A 181 -7.50 -2.04 -0.34
N CYS A 182 -6.64 -2.25 -1.34
CA CYS A 182 -6.81 -3.35 -2.29
C CYS A 182 -6.65 -4.74 -1.66
N VAL A 183 -5.98 -4.83 -0.51
CA VAL A 183 -5.92 -6.06 0.29
C VAL A 183 -7.31 -6.47 0.80
N TYR A 184 -8.19 -5.51 1.02
CA TYR A 184 -9.50 -5.68 1.67
C TYR A 184 -10.68 -5.77 0.70
N ASP A 185 -10.41 -5.90 -0.61
CA ASP A 185 -11.47 -6.15 -1.58
C ASP A 185 -12.01 -7.58 -1.43
N PHE A 186 -13.27 -7.79 -1.74
CA PHE A 186 -14.00 -9.04 -1.51
C PHE A 186 -13.34 -10.25 -2.19
N PHE A 187 -12.92 -10.09 -3.45
CA PHE A 187 -12.25 -11.14 -4.19
C PHE A 187 -10.86 -11.44 -3.61
N GLU A 188 -10.08 -10.40 -3.30
CA GLU A 188 -8.75 -10.52 -2.73
C GLU A 188 -8.79 -11.20 -1.36
N LEU A 189 -9.69 -10.80 -0.47
CA LEU A 189 -9.85 -11.44 0.85
C LEU A 189 -10.30 -12.90 0.73
N THR A 190 -11.27 -13.19 -0.15
CA THR A 190 -11.75 -14.56 -0.36
C THR A 190 -10.64 -15.44 -0.95
N THR A 191 -9.90 -14.93 -1.94
CA THR A 191 -8.75 -15.63 -2.53
C THR A 191 -7.65 -15.86 -1.50
N LEU A 192 -7.35 -14.87 -0.65
CA LEU A 192 -6.40 -15.01 0.45
C LEU A 192 -6.82 -16.14 1.41
N HIS A 193 -8.11 -16.19 1.78
CA HIS A 193 -8.60 -17.25 2.65
C HIS A 193 -8.52 -18.63 2.00
N MET A 194 -8.85 -18.75 0.71
CA MET A 194 -8.65 -19.99 -0.06
C MET A 194 -7.17 -20.40 -0.09
N ALA A 195 -6.26 -19.44 -0.26
CA ALA A 195 -4.83 -19.68 -0.24
C ALA A 195 -4.35 -20.19 1.13
N GLN A 196 -4.80 -19.57 2.22
CA GLN A 196 -4.51 -19.99 3.60
C GLN A 196 -5.04 -21.40 3.92
N LEU A 197 -6.14 -21.80 3.29
CA LEU A 197 -6.69 -23.16 3.39
C LEU A 197 -6.02 -24.15 2.43
N GLY A 198 -5.05 -23.72 1.63
CA GLY A 198 -4.25 -24.59 0.76
C GLY A 198 -4.91 -24.96 -0.57
N LEU A 199 -6.03 -24.34 -0.98
CA LEU A 199 -6.73 -24.68 -2.22
C LEU A 199 -5.87 -24.51 -3.47
N PHE A 200 -4.93 -23.57 -3.47
CA PHE A 200 -4.04 -23.33 -4.60
C PHE A 200 -2.77 -24.20 -4.58
N GLY A 201 -2.59 -25.05 -3.53
CA GLY A 201 -1.35 -25.75 -3.29
C GLY A 201 -0.22 -24.80 -2.90
N GLU A 202 1.00 -25.05 -3.37
CA GLU A 202 2.12 -24.14 -3.20
C GLU A 202 1.99 -22.95 -4.16
N ILE A 203 1.99 -21.73 -3.64
CA ILE A 203 1.94 -20.53 -4.46
C ILE A 203 3.33 -20.27 -5.05
N LEU A 204 3.40 -20.18 -6.37
CA LEU A 204 4.65 -20.03 -7.12
C LEU A 204 4.87 -18.61 -7.63
N HIS A 205 3.77 -17.95 -8.04
CA HIS A 205 3.83 -16.66 -8.72
C HIS A 205 2.59 -15.81 -8.43
N VAL A 206 2.81 -14.50 -8.25
CA VAL A 206 1.73 -13.52 -8.08
C VAL A 206 1.98 -12.34 -9.00
N GLU A 207 0.91 -11.82 -9.62
CA GLU A 207 0.96 -10.58 -10.41
C GLU A 207 0.08 -9.51 -9.78
N GLY A 208 0.58 -8.29 -9.77
CA GLY A 208 -0.15 -7.12 -9.29
C GLY A 208 0.16 -5.89 -10.13
N SER A 209 -0.66 -4.86 -10.03
CA SER A 209 -0.40 -3.62 -10.77
C SER A 209 -1.09 -2.41 -10.17
N TYR A 210 -0.64 -1.24 -10.61
CA TYR A 210 -1.40 -0.02 -10.60
C TYR A 210 -1.48 0.54 -12.02
N ILE A 211 -2.49 0.09 -12.76
CA ILE A 211 -2.82 0.56 -14.10
C ILE A 211 -4.08 1.41 -13.97
N HIS A 212 -3.91 2.71 -14.00
CA HIS A 212 -4.99 3.66 -13.77
C HIS A 212 -4.75 4.92 -14.60
N ASN A 213 -5.41 5.07 -15.74
CA ASN A 213 -5.35 6.33 -16.47
C ASN A 213 -5.86 7.47 -15.58
N LEU A 214 -4.96 8.36 -15.17
CA LEU A 214 -5.26 9.50 -14.29
C LEU A 214 -5.60 10.79 -15.06
N GLU A 215 -5.88 10.72 -16.35
CA GLU A 215 -6.10 11.90 -17.18
C GLU A 215 -7.17 12.84 -16.60
N GLU A 216 -8.27 12.29 -16.11
CA GLU A 216 -9.37 13.04 -15.50
C GLU A 216 -9.10 13.46 -14.05
N PHE A 217 -8.04 12.95 -13.43
CA PHE A 217 -7.77 13.12 -11.99
C PHE A 217 -6.64 14.08 -11.67
N TRP A 218 -5.80 14.48 -12.66
CA TRP A 218 -4.62 15.29 -12.38
C TRP A 218 -4.95 16.66 -11.76
N ASP A 219 -6.12 17.21 -12.02
CA ASP A 219 -6.55 18.49 -11.46
C ASP A 219 -6.97 18.44 -9.99
N TYR A 220 -7.23 17.24 -9.46
CA TYR A 220 -7.50 17.04 -8.03
C TYR A 220 -6.24 17.16 -7.14
N TYR A 221 -5.04 16.98 -7.73
CA TYR A 221 -3.78 17.10 -6.99
C TYR A 221 -3.34 18.56 -6.92
N GLN A 222 -3.85 19.30 -5.93
CA GLN A 222 -3.56 20.73 -5.76
C GLN A 222 -2.07 21.04 -5.80
N GLY A 223 -1.66 22.07 -6.54
CA GLY A 223 -0.26 22.43 -6.72
C GLY A 223 0.55 21.41 -7.52
N ASN A 224 -0.11 20.46 -8.20
CA ASN A 224 0.54 19.41 -8.99
C ASN A 224 1.56 18.56 -8.22
N TRP A 225 1.45 18.45 -6.92
CA TRP A 225 2.45 17.79 -6.04
C TRP A 225 2.78 16.35 -6.49
N ARG A 226 1.80 15.57 -6.94
CA ARG A 226 2.01 14.20 -7.41
C ARG A 226 2.76 14.19 -8.75
N LEU A 227 2.41 15.10 -9.67
CA LEU A 227 3.07 15.22 -10.96
C LEU A 227 4.52 15.73 -10.81
N ASP A 228 4.76 16.66 -9.87
CA ASP A 228 6.09 17.14 -9.50
C ASP A 228 6.96 16.01 -8.94
N PHE A 229 6.39 15.15 -8.10
CA PHE A 229 7.08 13.96 -7.62
C PHE A 229 7.46 13.03 -8.78
N ASN A 230 6.51 12.71 -9.65
CA ASN A 230 6.75 11.82 -10.79
C ASN A 230 7.74 12.42 -11.80
N GLN A 231 7.81 13.76 -11.90
CA GLN A 231 8.81 14.44 -12.73
C GLN A 231 10.25 14.13 -12.28
N LYS A 232 10.45 13.92 -10.98
CA LYS A 232 11.78 13.75 -10.36
C LYS A 232 12.15 12.29 -10.13
N ASN A 233 11.17 11.39 -10.12
CA ASN A 233 11.36 10.00 -9.71
C ASN A 233 11.06 9.03 -10.86
N ARG A 234 11.94 8.05 -11.04
CA ARG A 234 11.86 6.99 -12.04
C ARG A 234 11.40 5.68 -11.38
N GLY A 235 10.89 4.77 -12.18
CA GLY A 235 10.47 3.44 -11.73
C GLY A 235 8.99 3.37 -11.35
N ASP A 236 8.62 2.34 -10.59
CA ASP A 236 7.27 2.19 -10.05
C ASP A 236 7.12 3.08 -8.81
N VAL A 237 6.50 4.24 -9.00
CA VAL A 237 6.30 5.24 -7.95
C VAL A 237 5.04 5.00 -7.11
N TYR A 238 4.29 3.93 -7.38
CA TYR A 238 3.05 3.63 -6.67
C TYR A 238 2.72 2.13 -6.69
N ALA A 239 3.65 1.30 -6.21
CA ALA A 239 3.57 -0.16 -6.26
C ALA A 239 2.51 -0.77 -5.31
N THR A 240 2.05 -0.03 -4.31
CA THR A 240 1.34 -0.56 -3.13
C THR A 240 0.11 -1.38 -3.48
N HIS A 241 -0.72 -0.95 -4.43
CA HIS A 241 -1.97 -1.63 -4.79
C HIS A 241 -1.78 -3.01 -5.46
N GLY A 242 -0.63 -3.23 -6.10
CA GLY A 242 -0.25 -4.55 -6.61
C GLY A 242 0.57 -5.34 -5.60
N LEU A 243 1.49 -4.67 -4.90
CA LEU A 243 2.43 -5.31 -3.98
C LEU A 243 1.78 -5.73 -2.66
N GLY A 244 0.85 -4.94 -2.11
CA GLY A 244 0.16 -5.24 -0.86
C GLY A 244 -0.54 -6.60 -0.88
N PRO A 245 -1.48 -6.84 -1.81
CA PRO A 245 -2.12 -8.14 -1.96
C PRO A 245 -1.13 -9.29 -2.21
N ALA A 246 -0.08 -9.07 -3.02
CA ALA A 246 0.97 -10.06 -3.27
C ALA A 246 1.72 -10.44 -1.98
N CYS A 247 2.05 -9.44 -1.13
CA CYS A 247 2.69 -9.68 0.16
C CYS A 247 1.82 -10.50 1.11
N GLN A 248 0.49 -10.31 1.09
CA GLN A 248 -0.43 -11.10 1.89
C GLN A 248 -0.47 -12.56 1.42
N LEU A 249 -0.57 -12.81 0.11
CA LEU A 249 -0.60 -14.14 -0.47
C LEU A 249 0.69 -14.94 -0.24
N LEU A 250 1.83 -14.26 -0.19
CA LEU A 250 3.16 -14.87 -0.07
C LEU A 250 3.71 -14.86 1.36
N ASP A 251 2.93 -14.41 2.34
CA ASP A 251 3.36 -14.30 3.75
C ASP A 251 4.69 -13.54 3.93
N ILE A 252 4.88 -12.45 3.18
CA ILE A 252 6.09 -11.64 3.27
C ILE A 252 6.24 -11.10 4.71
N HIS A 253 7.42 -11.31 5.29
CA HIS A 253 7.78 -11.12 6.71
C HIS A 253 7.03 -12.01 7.72
N ARG A 254 6.22 -12.97 7.26
CA ARG A 254 5.52 -13.96 8.10
C ARG A 254 5.82 -15.41 7.70
N GLY A 255 6.82 -15.62 6.88
CA GLY A 255 7.22 -16.94 6.38
C GLY A 255 8.13 -16.86 5.16
N ASP A 256 8.06 -15.74 4.41
CA ASP A 256 8.92 -15.48 3.27
C ASP A 256 9.48 -14.05 3.31
N ARG A 257 10.43 -13.72 2.45
CA ARG A 257 11.06 -12.42 2.34
C ARG A 257 11.46 -12.13 0.89
N MET A 258 11.33 -10.89 0.44
CA MET A 258 11.85 -10.46 -0.85
C MET A 258 13.37 -10.54 -0.84
N SER A 259 13.97 -11.12 -1.89
CA SER A 259 15.41 -11.30 -2.01
C SER A 259 16.05 -10.26 -2.92
N TYR A 260 15.57 -10.15 -4.15
CA TYR A 260 16.04 -9.15 -5.11
C TYR A 260 14.95 -8.80 -6.13
N LEU A 261 15.13 -7.70 -6.81
CA LEU A 261 14.27 -7.26 -7.90
C LEU A 261 15.07 -6.81 -9.15
N VAL A 262 14.36 -6.87 -10.29
CA VAL A 262 14.79 -6.26 -11.55
C VAL A 262 13.63 -5.40 -12.06
N ALA A 263 13.94 -4.17 -12.47
CA ALA A 263 12.94 -3.28 -13.04
C ALA A 263 13.37 -2.76 -14.40
N MET A 264 12.37 -2.56 -15.26
CA MET A 264 12.54 -1.99 -16.60
C MET A 264 11.39 -1.03 -16.88
N ASP A 265 11.69 0.08 -17.53
CA ASP A 265 10.69 1.07 -17.89
C ASP A 265 10.78 1.50 -19.35
N THR A 266 9.68 2.04 -19.85
CA THR A 266 9.62 2.67 -21.18
C THR A 266 10.15 4.10 -21.13
N LYS A 267 10.25 4.76 -22.28
CA LYS A 267 10.41 6.22 -22.31
C LYS A 267 9.14 6.92 -21.80
N SER A 268 9.30 8.13 -21.26
CA SER A 268 8.20 9.02 -20.93
C SER A 268 7.75 9.82 -22.16
N VAL A 269 6.54 9.62 -22.61
CA VAL A 269 5.91 10.34 -23.74
C VAL A 269 4.72 11.16 -23.23
N ASN A 270 3.73 10.48 -22.72
CA ASN A 270 2.50 11.13 -22.22
C ASN A 270 2.75 11.84 -20.88
N GLY A 271 3.53 11.26 -19.99
CA GLY A 271 3.95 11.90 -18.74
C GLY A 271 4.69 13.23 -19.00
N LEU A 272 5.62 13.24 -19.93
CA LEU A 272 6.34 14.47 -20.33
C LEU A 272 5.40 15.49 -20.99
N LYS A 273 4.47 15.06 -21.86
CA LYS A 273 3.47 15.94 -22.47
C LYS A 273 2.63 16.62 -21.41
N LEU A 274 2.07 15.84 -20.49
CA LEU A 274 1.25 16.33 -19.37
C LEU A 274 2.02 17.32 -18.49
N ALA A 275 3.26 17.01 -18.12
CA ALA A 275 4.09 17.86 -17.28
C ALA A 275 4.47 19.19 -18.00
N ARG A 276 4.64 19.17 -19.32
CA ARG A 276 4.81 20.40 -20.10
C ARG A 276 3.59 21.29 -20.07
N GLU A 277 2.43 20.70 -20.24
CA GLU A 277 1.13 21.40 -20.24
C GLU A 277 0.81 22.01 -18.88
N LYS A 278 0.98 21.24 -17.79
CA LYS A 278 0.58 21.68 -16.45
C LYS A 278 1.65 22.48 -15.69
N MET A 279 2.93 22.25 -15.94
CA MET A 279 4.03 22.82 -15.16
C MET A 279 5.15 23.44 -16.01
N GLY A 280 5.07 23.44 -17.33
CA GLY A 280 6.14 23.92 -18.20
C GLY A 280 7.43 23.06 -18.14
N ALA A 281 7.35 21.82 -17.69
CA ALA A 281 8.48 20.94 -17.50
C ALA A 281 9.21 20.62 -18.81
N LYS A 282 10.55 20.60 -18.78
CA LYS A 282 11.38 20.24 -19.94
C LYS A 282 11.75 18.76 -19.95
N THR A 283 11.78 18.13 -18.78
CA THR A 283 12.16 16.72 -18.56
C THR A 283 11.14 16.07 -17.63
N PHE A 284 11.05 14.74 -17.72
CA PHE A 284 10.17 13.94 -16.88
C PHE A 284 10.81 12.57 -16.67
N ALA A 285 11.04 12.18 -15.41
CA ALA A 285 11.77 10.97 -15.08
C ALA A 285 10.90 9.72 -15.10
N ASN A 286 9.63 9.83 -14.64
CA ASN A 286 8.74 8.69 -14.57
C ASN A 286 8.32 8.24 -15.96
N ALA A 287 8.48 6.98 -16.25
CA ALA A 287 8.10 6.38 -17.52
C ALA A 287 6.58 6.24 -17.67
N ASP A 288 6.10 6.12 -18.91
CA ASP A 288 4.68 5.84 -19.14
C ASP A 288 4.28 4.44 -18.69
N HIS A 289 5.25 3.49 -18.67
CA HIS A 289 5.01 2.14 -18.19
C HIS A 289 6.26 1.57 -17.52
N THR A 290 6.10 0.95 -16.35
CA THR A 290 7.17 0.27 -15.60
C THR A 290 6.78 -1.17 -15.34
N LEU A 291 7.77 -2.06 -15.44
CA LEU A 291 7.70 -3.49 -15.13
C LEU A 291 8.70 -3.79 -14.02
N THR A 292 8.29 -4.54 -13.02
CA THR A 292 9.16 -4.98 -11.92
C THR A 292 8.95 -6.47 -11.67
N LEU A 293 10.04 -7.22 -11.62
CA LEU A 293 10.06 -8.62 -11.22
C LEU A 293 10.81 -8.75 -9.90
N ILE A 294 10.19 -9.37 -8.92
CA ILE A 294 10.76 -9.62 -7.60
C ILE A 294 10.85 -11.13 -7.38
N ARG A 295 11.96 -11.59 -6.81
CA ARG A 295 12.12 -12.95 -6.34
C ARG A 295 12.18 -12.98 -4.82
N THR A 296 11.50 -13.94 -4.21
CA THR A 296 11.56 -14.18 -2.77
C THR A 296 12.63 -15.19 -2.39
N GLU A 297 12.98 -15.29 -1.11
CA GLU A 297 13.94 -16.27 -0.60
C GLU A 297 13.48 -17.71 -0.78
N GLN A 298 12.17 -17.97 -0.68
CA GLN A 298 11.59 -19.28 -0.96
C GLN A 298 11.49 -19.60 -2.47
N GLY A 299 11.93 -18.69 -3.33
CA GLY A 299 11.98 -18.91 -4.78
C GLY A 299 10.70 -18.58 -5.52
N ARG A 300 9.73 -17.97 -4.86
CA ARG A 300 8.49 -17.44 -5.46
C ARG A 300 8.78 -16.15 -6.20
N THR A 301 7.89 -15.76 -7.12
CA THR A 301 8.08 -14.54 -7.91
C THR A 301 6.86 -13.63 -7.85
N ILE A 302 7.11 -12.31 -7.91
CA ILE A 302 6.08 -11.29 -8.01
C ILE A 302 6.36 -10.48 -9.28
N HIS A 303 5.33 -10.24 -10.10
CA HIS A 303 5.38 -9.33 -11.23
C HIS A 303 4.50 -8.12 -10.96
N LEU A 304 5.07 -6.93 -11.06
CA LEU A 304 4.34 -5.66 -10.87
C LEU A 304 4.37 -4.82 -12.14
N GLN A 305 3.27 -4.08 -12.38
CA GLN A 305 3.17 -3.09 -13.43
C GLN A 305 2.65 -1.77 -12.89
N HIS A 306 3.21 -0.66 -13.38
CA HIS A 306 2.72 0.69 -13.10
C HIS A 306 2.48 1.46 -14.41
N ASN A 307 1.30 2.06 -14.55
CA ASN A 307 0.93 2.88 -15.71
C ASN A 307 -0.21 3.84 -15.35
N VAL A 308 0.04 5.15 -15.43
CA VAL A 308 -0.94 6.19 -15.08
C VAL A 308 -1.14 7.26 -16.15
N TYR A 309 -0.45 7.15 -17.30
CA TYR A 309 -0.44 8.18 -18.34
C TYR A 309 -1.04 7.73 -19.67
N THR A 310 -1.45 6.47 -19.82
CA THR A 310 -1.95 5.95 -21.08
C THR A 310 -3.42 5.54 -20.97
N PRO A 311 -4.19 5.56 -22.07
CA PRO A 311 -5.59 5.16 -22.09
C PRO A 311 -5.74 3.65 -21.99
N ARG A 312 -5.19 3.05 -20.93
CA ARG A 312 -5.31 1.63 -20.61
C ARG A 312 -6.43 1.43 -19.59
N PRO A 313 -7.35 0.47 -19.79
CA PRO A 313 -8.38 0.18 -18.82
C PRO A 313 -7.81 -0.09 -17.43
N TYR A 314 -8.54 0.33 -16.40
CA TYR A 314 -8.16 0.11 -15.01
C TYR A 314 -7.90 -1.36 -14.73
N SER A 315 -6.79 -1.63 -14.07
CA SER A 315 -6.43 -2.98 -13.62
C SER A 315 -5.44 -2.93 -12.45
N ARG A 316 -5.71 -3.73 -11.44
CA ARG A 316 -4.73 -4.07 -10.40
C ARG A 316 -4.06 -5.41 -10.67
N MET A 317 -4.37 -6.03 -11.81
CA MET A 317 -4.06 -7.41 -12.19
C MET A 317 -4.62 -8.41 -11.18
N TYR A 318 -3.95 -8.63 -10.09
CA TYR A 318 -4.27 -9.60 -9.05
C TYR A 318 -4.46 -11.00 -9.63
N GLN A 319 -3.32 -11.62 -9.93
CA GLN A 319 -3.25 -13.01 -10.36
C GLN A 319 -2.42 -13.82 -9.37
N LEU A 320 -2.84 -15.07 -9.14
CA LEU A 320 -2.13 -16.03 -8.32
C LEU A 320 -2.00 -17.32 -9.09
N THR A 321 -0.77 -17.84 -9.21
CA THR A 321 -0.48 -19.16 -9.78
C THR A 321 0.06 -20.07 -8.68
N GLY A 322 -0.68 -21.12 -8.38
CA GLY A 322 -0.26 -22.19 -7.48
C GLY A 322 -0.07 -23.51 -8.22
N THR A 323 0.41 -24.54 -7.52
CA THR A 323 0.59 -25.88 -8.09
C THR A 323 -0.74 -26.58 -8.40
N GLU A 324 -1.82 -26.20 -7.70
CA GLU A 324 -3.12 -26.87 -7.75
C GLU A 324 -4.25 -25.95 -8.23
N GLY A 325 -4.00 -24.63 -8.31
CA GLY A 325 -5.02 -23.69 -8.72
C GLY A 325 -4.47 -22.34 -9.17
N PHE A 326 -5.36 -21.56 -9.77
CA PHE A 326 -5.11 -20.23 -10.31
C PHE A 326 -6.28 -19.30 -9.94
N ALA A 327 -5.98 -18.05 -9.66
CA ALA A 327 -6.94 -16.99 -9.49
C ALA A 327 -6.58 -15.79 -10.38
N ASN A 328 -7.59 -15.13 -10.92
CA ASN A 328 -7.43 -13.91 -11.71
C ASN A 328 -8.60 -12.96 -11.46
N LYS A 329 -8.31 -11.64 -11.32
CA LYS A 329 -9.37 -10.64 -11.17
C LYS A 329 -9.59 -9.82 -12.45
N TYR A 330 -8.54 -9.40 -13.11
CA TYR A 330 -8.63 -8.49 -14.26
C TYR A 330 -8.03 -9.11 -15.52
N PRO A 331 -8.67 -8.98 -16.69
CA PRO A 331 -9.98 -8.35 -16.96
C PRO A 331 -11.17 -9.25 -16.64
N VAL A 332 -10.97 -10.54 -16.38
CA VAL A 332 -12.00 -11.54 -16.09
C VAL A 332 -11.75 -12.10 -14.71
N GLU A 333 -12.71 -11.93 -13.81
CA GLU A 333 -12.65 -12.50 -12.47
C GLU A 333 -12.99 -13.99 -12.50
N GLY A 334 -12.11 -14.82 -11.96
CA GLY A 334 -12.34 -16.26 -11.95
C GLY A 334 -11.24 -17.06 -11.27
N TYR A 335 -11.55 -18.34 -11.08
CA TYR A 335 -10.67 -19.36 -10.55
C TYR A 335 -10.51 -20.52 -11.53
N ALA A 336 -9.38 -21.21 -11.46
CA ALA A 336 -9.20 -22.52 -12.08
C ALA A 336 -8.51 -23.44 -11.06
N PHE A 337 -8.98 -24.67 -10.94
CA PHE A 337 -8.45 -25.66 -10.00
C PHE A 337 -8.27 -27.01 -10.67
N ARG A 338 -7.33 -27.80 -10.19
CA ARG A 338 -7.37 -29.23 -10.43
C ARG A 338 -8.63 -29.80 -9.77
N PRO A 339 -9.41 -30.64 -10.43
CA PRO A 339 -10.68 -31.14 -9.89
C PRO A 339 -10.54 -31.71 -8.48
N GLU A 340 -9.44 -32.39 -8.20
CA GLU A 340 -9.15 -33.06 -6.92
C GLU A 340 -9.09 -32.07 -5.75
N GLN A 341 -8.72 -30.81 -6.00
CA GLN A 341 -8.67 -29.75 -4.97
C GLN A 341 -10.07 -29.33 -4.50
N LEU A 342 -11.07 -29.58 -5.31
CA LEU A 342 -12.46 -29.29 -4.97
C LEU A 342 -13.18 -30.49 -4.33
N ALA A 343 -12.50 -31.62 -4.15
CA ALA A 343 -13.04 -32.76 -3.43
C ALA A 343 -13.37 -32.34 -1.98
N GLY A 344 -14.60 -32.59 -1.54
CA GLY A 344 -15.07 -32.17 -0.20
C GLY A 344 -15.47 -30.70 -0.09
N SER A 345 -15.32 -29.90 -1.16
CA SER A 345 -15.79 -28.49 -1.18
C SER A 345 -17.30 -28.36 -1.23
N GLY A 346 -18.04 -29.45 -1.50
CA GLY A 346 -19.48 -29.42 -1.73
C GLY A 346 -19.89 -28.91 -3.12
N ILE A 347 -18.91 -28.67 -4.00
CA ILE A 347 -19.16 -28.34 -5.41
C ILE A 347 -19.58 -29.62 -6.14
N PRO A 348 -20.80 -29.68 -6.68
CA PRO A 348 -21.27 -30.87 -7.44
C PRO A 348 -20.50 -30.97 -8.75
N ASP A 349 -20.32 -32.23 -9.23
CA ASP A 349 -19.68 -32.54 -10.50
C ASP A 349 -18.28 -31.92 -10.70
N HIS A 350 -17.59 -31.63 -9.60
CA HIS A 350 -16.26 -30.97 -9.62
C HIS A 350 -15.22 -31.80 -10.41
N GLU A 351 -15.39 -33.13 -10.47
CA GLU A 351 -14.54 -34.05 -11.26
C GLU A 351 -14.62 -33.78 -12.78
N ASN A 352 -15.68 -33.11 -13.25
CA ASN A 352 -15.86 -32.74 -14.65
C ASN A 352 -15.23 -31.37 -15.00
N LEU A 353 -14.72 -30.64 -14.00
CA LEU A 353 -14.04 -29.38 -14.23
C LEU A 353 -12.64 -29.60 -14.82
N SER A 354 -12.12 -28.59 -15.47
CA SER A 354 -10.79 -28.64 -16.08
C SER A 354 -9.94 -27.47 -15.64
N ALA A 355 -8.75 -27.72 -15.16
CA ALA A 355 -7.77 -26.68 -14.86
C ALA A 355 -7.27 -25.91 -16.10
N HIS A 356 -7.69 -26.30 -17.32
CA HIS A 356 -7.37 -25.61 -18.56
C HIS A 356 -8.22 -24.33 -18.79
N GLY A 357 -9.33 -24.18 -18.06
CA GLY A 357 -10.23 -23.04 -18.15
C GLY A 357 -10.68 -22.57 -16.78
N PHE A 358 -11.27 -21.38 -16.72
CA PHE A 358 -11.94 -20.93 -15.50
C PHE A 358 -13.14 -21.83 -15.18
N VAL A 359 -13.41 -22.00 -13.89
CA VAL A 359 -14.64 -22.65 -13.44
C VAL A 359 -15.85 -21.83 -13.93
N PRO A 360 -17.01 -22.50 -14.17
CA PRO A 360 -18.26 -21.80 -14.49
C PRO A 360 -18.62 -20.75 -13.43
N GLU A 361 -19.37 -19.70 -13.82
CA GLU A 361 -19.74 -18.60 -12.94
C GLU A 361 -20.44 -19.07 -11.67
N GLU A 362 -21.39 -20.04 -11.80
CA GLU A 362 -22.10 -20.59 -10.66
C GLU A 362 -21.16 -21.28 -9.66
N VAL A 363 -20.12 -21.94 -10.17
CA VAL A 363 -19.09 -22.59 -9.34
C VAL A 363 -18.24 -21.52 -8.63
N LYS A 364 -17.86 -20.47 -9.35
CA LYS A 364 -17.13 -19.33 -8.75
C LYS A 364 -17.92 -18.72 -7.59
N GLU A 365 -19.21 -18.43 -7.80
CA GLU A 365 -20.08 -17.88 -6.76
C GLU A 365 -20.20 -18.80 -5.55
N GLN A 366 -20.34 -20.12 -5.76
CA GLN A 366 -20.37 -21.11 -4.68
C GLN A 366 -19.04 -21.15 -3.91
N LEU A 367 -17.91 -21.08 -4.59
CA LEU A 367 -16.58 -21.02 -3.97
C LEU A 367 -16.41 -19.74 -3.15
N MET A 368 -16.77 -18.59 -3.71
CA MET A 368 -16.71 -17.32 -3.00
C MET A 368 -17.61 -17.27 -1.77
N ALA A 369 -18.81 -17.83 -1.85
CA ALA A 369 -19.71 -17.94 -0.71
C ALA A 369 -19.17 -18.87 0.39
N ARG A 370 -18.61 -20.03 -0.01
CA ARG A 370 -18.09 -21.05 0.91
C ARG A 370 -16.81 -20.61 1.62
N TYR A 371 -15.89 -20.01 0.90
CA TYR A 371 -14.56 -19.64 1.38
C TYR A 371 -14.45 -18.15 1.73
N ARG A 372 -15.59 -17.53 2.00
CA ARG A 372 -15.63 -16.13 2.44
C ARG A 372 -14.68 -15.91 3.62
N HIS A 373 -13.84 -14.88 3.52
CA HIS A 373 -12.90 -14.54 4.61
C HIS A 373 -13.68 -14.22 5.90
N PRO A 374 -13.20 -14.61 7.10
CA PRO A 374 -13.88 -14.33 8.35
C PRO A 374 -14.34 -12.88 8.53
N ILE A 375 -13.50 -11.89 8.18
CA ILE A 375 -13.88 -10.47 8.26
C ILE A 375 -15.09 -10.14 7.36
N LEU A 376 -15.24 -10.79 6.20
CA LEU A 376 -16.41 -10.58 5.33
C LEU A 376 -17.69 -11.13 5.95
N LEU A 377 -17.60 -12.21 6.73
CA LEU A 377 -18.78 -12.73 7.46
C LEU A 377 -19.29 -11.73 8.50
N GLU A 378 -18.41 -10.87 8.98
CA GLU A 378 -18.71 -9.89 10.01
C GLU A 378 -19.20 -8.55 9.44
N VAL A 379 -18.56 -8.03 8.40
CA VAL A 379 -18.79 -6.64 7.99
C VAL A 379 -19.18 -6.44 6.52
N GLU A 380 -19.34 -7.50 5.69
CA GLU A 380 -19.58 -7.35 4.25
C GLU A 380 -20.85 -6.52 3.95
N GLU A 381 -21.95 -6.81 4.62
CA GLU A 381 -23.22 -6.11 4.40
C GLU A 381 -23.05 -4.60 4.70
N LYS A 382 -22.43 -4.29 5.84
CA LYS A 382 -22.13 -2.92 6.23
C LYS A 382 -21.16 -2.22 5.29
N ALA A 383 -20.14 -2.93 4.84
CA ALA A 383 -19.16 -2.43 3.88
C ALA A 383 -19.81 -2.06 2.53
N ARG A 384 -20.76 -2.87 2.05
CA ARG A 384 -21.51 -2.58 0.82
C ARG A 384 -22.47 -1.39 0.98
N GLU A 385 -23.07 -1.23 2.17
CA GLU A 385 -23.94 -0.09 2.49
C GLU A 385 -23.16 1.22 2.57
N VAL A 386 -22.05 1.24 3.33
CA VAL A 386 -21.25 2.46 3.58
C VAL A 386 -20.39 2.82 2.37
N GLY A 387 -19.87 1.82 1.66
CA GLY A 387 -19.10 2.03 0.45
C GLY A 387 -17.63 2.39 0.70
N GLY A 388 -17.08 3.22 -0.22
CA GLY A 388 -15.65 3.45 -0.31
C GLY A 388 -14.98 2.39 -1.20
N HIS A 389 -14.77 2.72 -2.50
CA HIS A 389 -14.28 1.80 -3.53
C HIS A 389 -14.97 0.42 -3.50
N GLY A 390 -16.32 0.43 -3.49
CA GLY A 390 -17.12 -0.80 -3.46
C GLY A 390 -17.22 -1.48 -2.10
N GLY A 391 -16.71 -0.87 -1.02
CA GLY A 391 -16.73 -1.40 0.34
C GLY A 391 -15.35 -1.75 0.90
N MET A 392 -14.32 -1.91 0.04
CA MET A 392 -12.99 -2.29 0.52
C MET A 392 -12.36 -1.25 1.45
N ASP A 393 -12.62 0.06 1.26
CA ASP A 393 -12.15 1.10 2.17
C ASP A 393 -12.76 0.97 3.56
N PHE A 394 -14.05 0.60 3.64
CA PHE A 394 -14.71 0.39 4.93
C PHE A 394 -14.13 -0.82 5.68
N ILE A 395 -13.89 -1.93 4.96
CA ILE A 395 -13.28 -3.13 5.58
C ILE A 395 -11.86 -2.84 6.06
N MET A 396 -11.12 -2.03 5.32
CA MET A 396 -9.77 -1.60 5.72
C MET A 396 -9.81 -0.73 6.98
N ASP A 397 -10.76 0.17 7.07
CA ASP A 397 -10.93 1.08 8.23
C ASP A 397 -11.42 0.33 9.48
N TYR A 398 -12.24 -0.73 9.29
CA TYR A 398 -12.72 -1.64 10.34
C TYR A 398 -11.57 -2.50 10.88
#